data_6786e412f83ae591048529fc0bf48cf4
#
_entry.id   6786e412f83ae591048529fc0bf48cf4
#
_cell.length_a   1.000
_cell.length_b   1.000
_cell.length_c   1.000
_cell.angle_alpha   90.00
_cell.angle_beta   90.00
_cell.angle_gamma   90.00
#
_symmetry.space_group_name_H-M   'P 1'
#
loop_
_entity.id
_entity.type
_entity.pdbx_description
1 polymer ?
#
loop_
_entity_poly.entity_id
_entity_poly.type
_entity_poly.pdbx_seq_one_letter_code
_entity_poly.pdbx_strand_id
1 'polypeptide(L)'
;GVNCTGSCSWKIYVKNGLVTWETQQTDYPRTRADLPNHEPRGCPRGASYSWYIYSANRLKYPLVRKQLISLWREALQQYSDPVLAWDSIVSDEAKSARYKQARGRGGFVRSDWHELNQLIAAANIWPVKNSGPARVAGFSPIPAMSLVSYSPVTRYLSLMCAALLSLYDCSS
;
A
#
# COMPACT_ATOMS: atom_id res chain seq x y z
N GLY A 1 10.63 -9.86 -3.98
CA GLY A 1 10.93 -8.44 -3.90
C GLY A 1 9.69 -7.59 -3.89
N VAL A 2 9.76 -6.40 -3.35
CA VAL A 2 8.63 -5.47 -3.33
C VAL A 2 8.58 -4.71 -4.66
N ASN A 3 7.40 -4.63 -5.27
CA ASN A 3 7.19 -3.96 -6.55
C ASN A 3 8.14 -4.44 -7.66
N CYS A 4 8.35 -5.75 -7.74
CA CYS A 4 9.26 -6.35 -8.69
C CYS A 4 8.71 -7.68 -9.22
N THR A 5 8.80 -7.90 -10.52
CA THR A 5 8.39 -9.13 -11.20
C THR A 5 9.50 -10.19 -11.29
N GLY A 6 10.68 -9.92 -10.72
CA GLY A 6 11.85 -10.79 -10.82
C GLY A 6 11.71 -12.16 -10.18
N SER A 7 10.77 -12.32 -9.22
CA SER A 7 10.51 -13.58 -8.51
C SER A 7 11.76 -14.24 -7.90
N CYS A 8 12.72 -13.42 -7.49
CA CYS A 8 13.98 -13.91 -6.93
C CYS A 8 13.80 -14.54 -5.58
N SER A 9 14.52 -15.62 -5.30
CA SER A 9 14.63 -16.25 -3.99
C SER A 9 15.99 -15.92 -3.36
N TRP A 10 15.97 -15.66 -2.05
CA TRP A 10 17.15 -15.24 -1.31
C TRP A 10 17.35 -16.12 -0.08
N LYS A 11 18.60 -16.46 0.19
CA LYS A 11 19.01 -17.01 1.47
C LYS A 11 19.14 -15.86 2.46
N ILE A 12 18.36 -15.91 3.52
CA ILE A 12 18.35 -14.86 4.54
C ILE A 12 19.10 -15.35 5.76
N TYR A 13 20.14 -14.63 6.14
CA TYR A 13 20.93 -14.93 7.34
C TYR A 13 20.39 -14.15 8.53
N VAL A 14 20.03 -14.88 9.57
CA VAL A 14 19.43 -14.30 10.78
C VAL A 14 20.29 -14.66 11.99
N LYS A 15 20.61 -13.66 12.81
CA LYS A 15 21.30 -13.84 14.09
C LYS A 15 20.49 -13.13 15.18
N ASN A 16 20.13 -13.89 16.22
CA ASN A 16 19.34 -13.37 17.35
C ASN A 16 18.05 -12.61 16.91
N GLY A 17 17.34 -13.13 15.91
CA GLY A 17 16.13 -12.51 15.38
C GLY A 17 16.36 -11.33 14.43
N LEU A 18 17.59 -10.94 14.17
CA LEU A 18 17.94 -9.85 13.24
C LEU A 18 18.45 -10.44 11.93
N VAL A 19 17.93 -9.94 10.82
CA VAL A 19 18.46 -10.21 9.49
C VAL A 19 19.80 -9.49 9.37
N THR A 20 20.89 -10.24 9.16
CA THR A 20 22.25 -9.70 9.09
C THR A 20 22.73 -9.58 7.67
N TRP A 21 22.24 -10.43 6.80
CA TRP A 21 22.65 -10.45 5.40
C TRP A 21 21.67 -11.25 4.53
N GLU A 22 21.74 -11.05 3.22
CA GLU A 22 21.05 -11.83 2.20
C GLU A 22 21.97 -12.17 1.02
N THR A 23 21.85 -13.39 0.51
CA THR A 23 22.53 -13.83 -0.71
C THR A 23 21.55 -14.48 -1.66
N GLN A 24 21.85 -14.42 -2.95
CA GLN A 24 21.04 -15.12 -3.96
C GLN A 24 20.97 -16.61 -3.62
N GLN A 25 19.78 -17.19 -3.63
CA GLN A 25 19.60 -18.62 -3.63
C GLN A 25 20.12 -19.20 -4.95
N THR A 26 21.02 -20.17 -4.88
CA THR A 26 21.65 -20.78 -6.05
C THR A 26 21.31 -22.27 -6.21
N ASP A 27 20.66 -22.87 -5.23
CA ASP A 27 20.35 -24.32 -5.17
C ASP A 27 18.99 -24.63 -5.79
N TYR A 28 18.69 -24.02 -6.92
CA TYR A 28 17.45 -24.32 -7.66
C TYR A 28 17.52 -25.70 -8.30
N PRO A 29 16.51 -26.54 -8.13
CA PRO A 29 16.39 -27.73 -8.93
C PRO A 29 16.20 -27.36 -10.40
N ARG A 30 16.84 -28.09 -11.29
CA ARG A 30 16.59 -27.92 -12.73
C ARG A 30 15.17 -28.36 -13.04
N THR A 31 14.43 -27.51 -13.73
CA THR A 31 13.08 -27.85 -14.21
C THR A 31 13.08 -28.77 -15.41
N ARG A 32 14.16 -28.71 -16.23
CA ARG A 32 14.39 -29.56 -17.39
C ARG A 32 15.88 -29.84 -17.53
N ALA A 33 16.23 -31.07 -17.86
CA ALA A 33 17.63 -31.50 -18.04
C ALA A 33 18.26 -30.98 -19.34
N ASP A 34 17.43 -30.74 -20.36
CA ASP A 34 17.83 -30.34 -21.72
C ASP A 34 17.96 -28.81 -21.90
N LEU A 35 17.51 -28.01 -20.92
CA LEU A 35 17.62 -26.55 -20.98
C LEU A 35 18.51 -26.03 -19.86
N PRO A 36 19.27 -24.96 -20.14
CA PRO A 36 19.99 -24.28 -19.08
C PRO A 36 19.00 -23.72 -18.06
N ASN A 37 19.38 -23.76 -16.79
CA ASN A 37 18.59 -23.16 -15.73
C ASN A 37 18.62 -21.63 -15.88
N HIS A 38 17.47 -21.00 -15.97
CA HIS A 38 17.35 -19.54 -16.09
C HIS A 38 17.43 -18.80 -14.74
N GLU A 39 17.42 -19.52 -13.64
CA GLU A 39 17.70 -19.04 -12.30
C GLU A 39 19.13 -19.47 -11.89
N PRO A 40 19.79 -18.75 -10.97
CA PRO A 40 19.35 -17.59 -10.20
C PRO A 40 19.54 -16.25 -10.93
N ARG A 41 18.62 -15.28 -10.69
CA ARG A 41 18.61 -13.96 -11.36
C ARG A 41 18.52 -12.78 -10.38
N GLY A 42 19.17 -12.86 -9.25
CA GLY A 42 19.20 -11.76 -8.29
C GLY A 42 19.81 -10.48 -8.86
N CYS A 43 19.39 -9.36 -8.31
CA CYS A 43 19.95 -8.04 -8.62
C CYS A 43 20.43 -7.33 -7.36
N PRO A 44 21.21 -6.24 -7.47
CA PRO A 44 21.70 -5.50 -6.30
C PRO A 44 20.60 -4.98 -5.37
N ARG A 45 19.40 -4.67 -5.89
CA ARG A 45 18.26 -4.27 -5.06
C ARG A 45 17.82 -5.36 -4.10
N GLY A 46 17.68 -6.59 -4.59
CA GLY A 46 17.37 -7.74 -3.76
C GLY A 46 18.50 -8.07 -2.77
N ALA A 47 19.75 -7.98 -3.20
CA ALA A 47 20.94 -8.26 -2.40
C ALA A 47 21.20 -7.23 -1.28
N SER A 48 20.45 -6.14 -1.23
CA SER A 48 20.57 -5.09 -0.20
C SER A 48 19.25 -4.86 0.55
N TYR A 49 18.35 -5.84 0.54
CA TYR A 49 16.99 -5.65 1.03
C TYR A 49 16.90 -5.50 2.56
N SER A 50 17.82 -6.11 3.30
CA SER A 50 17.93 -5.95 4.76
C SER A 50 18.13 -4.48 5.16
N TRP A 51 18.77 -3.68 4.33
CA TRP A 51 18.96 -2.25 4.56
C TRP A 51 17.64 -1.47 4.62
N TYR A 52 16.63 -1.88 3.85
CA TYR A 52 15.28 -1.29 3.93
C TYR A 52 14.60 -1.60 5.26
N ILE A 53 14.86 -2.78 5.82
CA ILE A 53 14.26 -3.20 7.10
C ILE A 53 14.78 -2.34 8.25
N TYR A 54 16.08 -2.05 8.26
CA TYR A 54 16.76 -1.38 9.38
C TYR A 54 17.21 0.06 9.07
N SER A 55 16.85 0.57 7.91
CA SER A 55 17.18 1.94 7.51
C SER A 55 16.59 2.97 8.48
N ALA A 56 17.34 4.02 8.74
CA ALA A 56 16.87 5.17 9.49
C ALA A 56 15.65 5.85 8.85
N ASN A 57 15.51 5.73 7.54
CA ASN A 57 14.38 6.28 6.77
C ASN A 57 13.13 5.38 6.79
N ARG A 58 13.19 4.21 7.44
CA ARG A 58 12.02 3.33 7.52
C ARG A 58 10.90 4.03 8.29
N LEU A 59 9.72 4.09 7.68
CA LEU A 59 8.54 4.64 8.30
C LEU A 59 8.07 3.75 9.47
N LYS A 60 7.97 4.33 10.66
CA LYS A 60 7.53 3.65 11.88
C LYS A 60 6.06 3.92 12.21
N TYR A 61 5.52 4.99 11.66
CA TYR A 61 4.18 5.48 11.94
C TYR A 61 3.50 5.90 10.65
N PRO A 62 2.17 5.85 10.57
CA PRO A 62 1.45 6.39 9.43
C PRO A 62 1.64 7.90 9.35
N LEU A 63 1.75 8.39 8.12
CA LEU A 63 1.92 9.80 7.81
C LEU A 63 0.73 10.29 6.98
N VAL A 64 0.17 11.41 7.39
CA VAL A 64 -0.96 12.05 6.70
C VAL A 64 -0.60 13.50 6.38
N ARG A 65 -1.07 14.03 5.26
CA ARG A 65 -0.89 15.45 4.96
C ARG A 65 -1.56 16.31 6.02
N LYS A 66 -0.82 17.29 6.54
CA LYS A 66 -1.28 18.19 7.60
C LYS A 66 -2.64 18.84 7.26
N GLN A 67 -2.81 19.28 6.02
CA GLN A 67 -4.05 19.94 5.60
C GLN A 67 -5.27 19.01 5.71
N LEU A 68 -5.12 17.74 5.34
CA LEU A 68 -6.20 16.77 5.42
C LEU A 68 -6.52 16.40 6.88
N ILE A 69 -5.49 16.09 7.67
CA ILE A 69 -5.72 15.62 9.04
C ILE A 69 -6.25 16.74 9.94
N SER A 70 -5.89 18.01 9.69
CA SER A 70 -6.47 19.14 10.41
C SER A 70 -7.97 19.27 10.13
N LEU A 71 -8.37 19.23 8.86
CA LEU A 71 -9.79 19.25 8.46
C LEU A 71 -10.56 18.07 9.05
N TRP A 72 -9.95 16.89 9.08
CA TRP A 72 -10.54 15.69 9.65
C TRP A 72 -10.82 15.83 11.15
N ARG A 73 -9.83 16.30 11.90
CA ARG A 73 -9.97 16.50 13.35
C ARG A 73 -10.97 17.59 13.70
N GLU A 74 -11.02 18.68 12.92
CA GLU A 74 -12.03 19.73 13.03
C GLU A 74 -13.45 19.18 12.78
N ALA A 75 -13.61 18.36 11.73
CA ALA A 75 -14.89 17.75 11.40
C ALA A 75 -15.38 16.77 12.48
N LEU A 76 -14.49 15.95 13.06
CA LEU A 76 -14.84 15.02 14.13
C LEU A 76 -15.26 15.72 15.45
N GLN A 77 -14.92 16.98 15.64
CA GLN A 77 -15.44 17.77 16.77
C GLN A 77 -16.92 18.15 16.58
N GLN A 78 -17.37 18.20 15.33
CA GLN A 78 -18.74 18.62 14.98
C GLN A 78 -19.65 17.41 14.68
N TYR A 79 -19.09 16.33 14.17
CA TYR A 79 -19.85 15.14 13.74
C TYR A 79 -19.32 13.89 14.44
N SER A 80 -20.22 13.20 15.15
CA SER A 80 -19.88 11.91 15.78
C SER A 80 -19.77 10.75 14.77
N ASP A 81 -20.45 10.84 13.62
CA ASP A 81 -20.34 9.87 12.53
C ASP A 81 -19.17 10.25 11.61
N PRO A 82 -18.16 9.39 11.48
CA PRO A 82 -17.01 9.63 10.62
C PRO A 82 -17.37 9.87 9.15
N VAL A 83 -18.44 9.24 8.65
CA VAL A 83 -18.88 9.42 7.25
C VAL A 83 -19.48 10.80 7.04
N LEU A 84 -20.23 11.34 8.02
CA LEU A 84 -20.74 12.71 7.99
C LEU A 84 -19.60 13.72 8.14
N ALA A 85 -18.62 13.42 9.00
CA ALA A 85 -17.41 14.23 9.12
C ALA A 85 -16.66 14.32 7.78
N TRP A 86 -16.50 13.20 7.08
CA TRP A 86 -15.89 13.19 5.74
C TRP A 86 -16.75 13.95 4.72
N ASP A 87 -18.05 13.77 4.74
CA ASP A 87 -18.98 14.48 3.86
C ASP A 87 -18.81 16.00 3.99
N SER A 88 -18.74 16.53 5.22
CA SER A 88 -18.53 17.96 5.48
C SER A 88 -17.23 18.53 4.91
N ILE A 89 -16.26 17.68 4.62
CA ILE A 89 -14.99 18.08 4.00
C ILE A 89 -15.08 18.05 2.48
N VAL A 90 -15.68 16.98 1.91
CA VAL A 90 -15.66 16.78 0.45
C VAL A 90 -16.75 17.54 -0.27
N SER A 91 -17.88 17.79 0.41
CA SER A 91 -19.01 18.57 -0.13
C SER A 91 -18.78 20.09 0.00
N ASP A 92 -17.85 20.52 0.84
CA ASP A 92 -17.40 21.91 0.93
C ASP A 92 -16.27 22.14 -0.09
N GLU A 93 -16.52 23.00 -1.08
CA GLU A 93 -15.56 23.28 -2.15
C GLU A 93 -14.23 23.82 -1.66
N ALA A 94 -14.25 24.74 -0.69
CA ALA A 94 -13.04 25.35 -0.14
C ALA A 94 -12.20 24.34 0.66
N LYS A 95 -12.82 23.53 1.50
CA LYS A 95 -12.14 22.48 2.25
C LYS A 95 -11.58 21.41 1.30
N SER A 96 -12.38 20.99 0.33
CA SER A 96 -11.99 20.01 -0.70
C SER A 96 -10.79 20.52 -1.51
N ALA A 97 -10.82 21.78 -1.96
CA ALA A 97 -9.71 22.40 -2.68
C ALA A 97 -8.45 22.48 -1.80
N ARG A 98 -8.58 22.87 -0.52
CA ARG A 98 -7.47 23.02 0.42
C ARG A 98 -6.62 21.76 0.55
N TYR A 99 -7.23 20.58 0.78
CA TYR A 99 -6.43 19.36 0.93
C TYR A 99 -5.96 18.79 -0.41
N LYS A 100 -6.71 18.98 -1.49
CA LYS A 100 -6.32 18.52 -2.84
C LYS A 100 -5.12 19.30 -3.39
N GLN A 101 -5.07 20.60 -3.19
CA GLN A 101 -3.95 21.45 -3.61
C GLN A 101 -2.65 21.16 -2.84
N ALA A 102 -2.74 20.53 -1.66
CA ALA A 102 -1.57 20.09 -0.91
C ALA A 102 -0.88 18.83 -1.48
N ARG A 103 -1.48 18.17 -2.47
CA ARG A 103 -0.89 16.98 -3.11
C ARG A 103 0.42 17.34 -3.83
N GLY A 104 1.44 16.49 -3.66
CA GLY A 104 2.76 16.70 -4.27
C GLY A 104 3.65 17.73 -3.54
N ARG A 105 3.14 18.46 -2.55
CA ARG A 105 3.88 19.52 -1.85
C ARG A 105 4.45 19.12 -0.48
N GLY A 106 4.44 17.82 -0.15
CA GLY A 106 4.88 17.32 1.17
C GLY A 106 3.94 17.72 2.31
N GLY A 107 4.53 18.13 3.44
CA GLY A 107 3.76 18.57 4.60
C GLY A 107 3.08 17.44 5.35
N PHE A 108 3.73 16.26 5.43
CA PHE A 108 3.24 15.11 6.18
C PHE A 108 3.49 15.27 7.67
N VAL A 109 2.51 14.86 8.47
CA VAL A 109 2.58 14.77 9.91
C VAL A 109 2.25 13.36 10.38
N ARG A 110 2.78 13.01 11.55
CA ARG A 110 2.50 11.71 12.17
C ARG A 110 1.05 11.63 12.61
N SER A 111 0.44 10.47 12.37
CA SER A 111 -0.85 10.05 12.89
C SER A 111 -0.69 8.67 13.57
N ASP A 112 -1.77 8.09 14.04
CA ASP A 112 -1.84 6.70 14.46
C ASP A 112 -2.73 5.86 13.52
N TRP A 113 -2.66 4.54 13.67
CA TRP A 113 -3.41 3.63 12.81
C TRP A 113 -4.91 3.68 13.03
N HIS A 114 -5.37 4.00 14.24
CA HIS A 114 -6.79 4.10 14.53
C HIS A 114 -7.41 5.28 13.78
N GLU A 115 -6.82 6.48 13.96
CA GLU A 115 -7.25 7.70 13.29
C GLU A 115 -7.20 7.55 11.76
N LEU A 116 -6.10 6.97 11.24
CA LEU A 116 -5.93 6.81 9.79
C LEU A 116 -6.91 5.80 9.20
N ASN A 117 -7.14 4.67 9.86
CA ASN A 117 -8.10 3.67 9.42
C ASN A 117 -9.52 4.21 9.42
N GLN A 118 -9.90 5.00 10.43
CA GLN A 118 -11.20 5.67 10.49
C GLN A 118 -11.38 6.66 9.32
N LEU A 119 -10.38 7.48 9.04
CA LEU A 119 -10.38 8.41 7.92
C LEU A 119 -10.50 7.67 6.57
N ILE A 120 -9.72 6.61 6.35
CA ILE A 120 -9.75 5.81 5.13
C ILE A 120 -11.10 5.12 4.96
N ALA A 121 -11.63 4.53 6.04
CA ALA A 121 -12.94 3.88 6.02
C ALA A 121 -14.05 4.88 5.66
N ALA A 122 -14.09 6.04 6.29
CA ALA A 122 -15.05 7.09 5.98
C ALA A 122 -14.96 7.55 4.51
N ALA A 123 -13.74 7.76 4.03
CA ALA A 123 -13.48 8.17 2.64
C ALA A 123 -13.91 7.12 1.60
N ASN A 124 -13.89 5.85 1.95
CA ASN A 124 -14.34 4.76 1.06
C ASN A 124 -15.84 4.49 1.19
N ILE A 125 -16.41 4.58 2.40
CA ILE A 125 -17.84 4.35 2.62
C ILE A 125 -18.69 5.47 2.02
N TRP A 126 -18.23 6.70 2.08
CA TRP A 126 -18.95 7.85 1.55
C TRP A 126 -19.35 7.71 0.08
N PRO A 127 -18.42 7.43 -0.89
CA PRO A 127 -18.81 7.24 -2.29
C PRO A 127 -19.65 5.99 -2.51
N VAL A 128 -19.48 4.94 -1.72
CA VAL A 128 -20.33 3.74 -1.78
C VAL A 128 -21.76 4.09 -1.43
N LYS A 129 -21.99 4.85 -0.35
CA LYS A 129 -23.32 5.28 0.07
C LYS A 129 -23.99 6.24 -0.93
N ASN A 130 -23.21 7.17 -1.48
CA ASN A 130 -23.78 8.23 -2.33
C ASN A 130 -23.88 7.86 -3.81
N SER A 131 -23.06 6.94 -4.31
CA SER A 131 -22.95 6.67 -5.74
C SER A 131 -22.75 5.19 -6.10
N GLY A 132 -22.75 4.33 -5.10
CA GLY A 132 -22.56 2.89 -5.25
C GLY A 132 -21.08 2.45 -5.20
N PRO A 133 -20.84 1.14 -4.97
CA PRO A 133 -19.51 0.59 -4.74
C PRO A 133 -18.57 0.67 -5.96
N ALA A 134 -19.09 0.71 -7.18
CA ALA A 134 -18.29 0.85 -8.40
C ALA A 134 -17.53 2.19 -8.49
N ARG A 135 -17.83 3.15 -7.60
CA ARG A 135 -17.06 4.41 -7.49
C ARG A 135 -15.75 4.26 -6.73
N VAL A 136 -15.55 3.13 -6.07
CA VAL A 136 -14.28 2.78 -5.45
C VAL A 136 -13.58 1.77 -6.35
N ALA A 137 -12.39 2.10 -6.79
CA ALA A 137 -11.56 1.22 -7.61
C ALA A 137 -10.20 1.05 -6.97
N GLY A 138 -9.68 -0.16 -7.03
CA GLY A 138 -8.33 -0.47 -6.58
C GLY A 138 -7.54 -1.21 -7.63
N PHE A 139 -6.24 -1.04 -7.57
CA PHE A 139 -5.31 -1.63 -8.49
C PHE A 139 -4.57 -2.78 -7.80
N SER A 140 -4.72 -3.99 -8.32
CA SER A 140 -4.06 -5.16 -7.76
C SER A 140 -2.55 -5.11 -7.99
N PRO A 141 -1.73 -5.52 -7.00
CA PRO A 141 -0.29 -5.58 -7.16
C PRO A 141 0.15 -6.62 -8.17
N ILE A 142 1.40 -6.56 -8.54
CA ILE A 142 2.07 -7.47 -9.47
C ILE A 142 1.97 -8.92 -8.97
N PRO A 143 1.65 -9.91 -9.82
CA PRO A 143 1.46 -11.31 -9.42
C PRO A 143 2.66 -11.99 -8.77
N ALA A 144 3.88 -11.53 -9.06
CA ALA A 144 5.11 -12.10 -8.50
C ALA A 144 5.38 -11.76 -7.03
N MET A 145 4.43 -11.11 -6.36
CA MET A 145 4.54 -10.77 -4.95
C MET A 145 4.07 -11.92 -4.05
N SER A 146 4.40 -11.83 -2.76
CA SER A 146 3.91 -12.80 -1.78
C SER A 146 2.38 -12.79 -1.73
N LEU A 147 1.79 -13.94 -1.41
CA LEU A 147 0.35 -14.08 -1.26
C LEU A 147 -0.22 -13.08 -0.24
N VAL A 148 0.51 -12.82 0.84
CA VAL A 148 0.12 -11.84 1.86
C VAL A 148 0.07 -10.41 1.32
N SER A 149 0.95 -10.06 0.38
CA SER A 149 0.93 -8.73 -0.25
C SER A 149 -0.12 -8.61 -1.34
N TYR A 150 -0.44 -9.70 -2.01
CA TYR A 150 -1.42 -9.73 -3.10
C TYR A 150 -2.87 -9.78 -2.59
N SER A 151 -3.16 -10.67 -1.65
CA SER A 151 -4.53 -10.97 -1.23
C SER A 151 -5.25 -9.84 -0.45
N PRO A 152 -4.61 -8.99 0.38
CA PRO A 152 -5.32 -8.00 1.17
C PRO A 152 -6.09 -6.98 0.34
N VAL A 153 -5.50 -6.46 -0.73
CA VAL A 153 -6.15 -5.47 -1.61
C VAL A 153 -7.34 -6.10 -2.34
N THR A 154 -7.13 -7.28 -2.93
CA THR A 154 -8.18 -8.04 -3.61
C THR A 154 -9.32 -8.36 -2.65
N ARG A 155 -9.01 -8.87 -1.45
CA ARG A 155 -10.02 -9.18 -0.43
C ARG A 155 -10.79 -7.92 0.01
N TYR A 156 -10.09 -6.82 0.28
CA TYR A 156 -10.72 -5.56 0.70
C TYR A 156 -11.71 -5.05 -0.33
N LEU A 157 -11.30 -4.96 -1.60
CA LEU A 157 -12.16 -4.49 -2.69
C LEU A 157 -13.35 -5.43 -2.95
N SER A 158 -13.12 -6.74 -2.90
CA SER A 158 -14.20 -7.74 -3.06
C SER A 158 -15.24 -7.64 -1.95
N LEU A 159 -14.82 -7.46 -0.69
CA LEU A 159 -15.75 -7.29 0.43
C LEU A 159 -16.54 -5.98 0.35
N MET A 160 -15.99 -4.96 -0.31
CA MET A 160 -16.69 -3.70 -0.56
C MET A 160 -17.53 -3.70 -1.83
N CYS A 161 -17.55 -4.77 -2.60
CA CYS A 161 -18.13 -4.83 -3.96
C CYS A 161 -17.56 -3.73 -4.88
N ALA A 162 -16.32 -3.33 -4.65
CA ALA A 162 -15.63 -2.29 -5.38
C ALA A 162 -14.96 -2.83 -6.65
N ALA A 163 -14.62 -1.95 -7.59
CA ALA A 163 -13.94 -2.34 -8.82
C ALA A 163 -12.48 -2.74 -8.55
N LEU A 164 -12.09 -3.93 -9.03
CA LEU A 164 -10.73 -4.42 -8.96
C LEU A 164 -10.11 -4.36 -10.36
N LEU A 165 -9.03 -3.61 -10.50
CA LEU A 165 -8.23 -3.54 -11.72
C LEU A 165 -6.93 -4.31 -11.51
N SER A 166 -6.52 -5.08 -12.50
CA SER A 166 -5.24 -5.78 -12.50
C SER A 166 -4.24 -5.10 -13.44
N LEU A 167 -2.95 -5.41 -13.26
CA LEU A 167 -1.92 -4.98 -14.20
C LEU A 167 -2.16 -5.50 -15.62
N TYR A 168 -2.72 -6.70 -15.71
CA TYR A 168 -2.99 -7.32 -17.00
C TYR A 168 -4.15 -6.65 -17.74
N ASP A 169 -5.14 -6.12 -17.05
CA ASP A 169 -6.25 -5.39 -17.65
C ASP A 169 -5.79 -4.03 -18.24
N CYS A 170 -4.66 -3.52 -17.78
CA CYS A 170 -4.10 -2.25 -18.24
C CYS A 170 -3.02 -2.41 -19.32
N SER A 171 -2.56 -3.63 -19.57
CA SER A 171 -1.45 -3.92 -20.50
C SER A 171 -1.86 -4.70 -21.75
N SER A 172 -3.13 -5.01 -21.89
CA SER A 172 -3.70 -5.71 -23.04
C SER A 172 -4.17 -4.75 -24.13
#